data_8c3a0ca8e1d5eab239e70ba1829bff2a
#
_entry.id   8c3a0ca8e1d5eab239e70ba1829bff2a
#
_cell.length_a   1.000
_cell.length_b   1.000
_cell.length_c   1.000
_cell.angle_alpha   90.00
_cell.angle_beta   90.00
_cell.angle_gamma   90.00
#
_symmetry.space_group_name_H-M   'P 1'
#
loop_
_entity.id
_entity.type
_entity.pdbx_description
1 polymer ?
#
loop_
_entity_poly.entity_id
_entity_poly.type
_entity_poly.pdbx_seq_one_letter_code
_entity_poly.pdbx_strand_id
1 'polypeptide(L)'
;MTDAAPAAPTAPTSPTARETRHIIVDTDTGIDDALALLYLAGRDDAEISAITSVYGNTPVEAALTNIARVQQLAGLEDVLVARGAAGPIDGEPRIASHVHGHDGLGDLWSEPIAPKNLSPLSSAELLVELGRSKPGYYDLLPVGPLTNVGLALEIEPELLTLFRSVVIMGGSGPFPPLGTVQMVDANIHNDAEAARRVFAAPRKNLVMVGVNVTAHTIVDEQAVQALHRAGTSWGTFSAQVLEAYMDFYQFSWGRRVSPAHDGLAAALLVQPEWITSSITGPVNITSDGFATRAHLMQTATGLPVSWPSEPAPDTFVVLDVDREAFLTDFVRVLSGH
;
A
#
# COMPACT_ATOMS: atom_id res chain seq x y z
N MET A 1 66.30 0.35 11.43
CA MET A 1 65.09 0.54 10.58
C MET A 1 64.28 -0.75 10.69
N THR A 2 63.28 -0.75 11.54
CA THR A 2 62.39 -1.90 11.78
C THR A 2 61.13 -1.70 10.93
N ASP A 3 60.95 -2.56 9.95
CA ASP A 3 59.80 -2.60 9.06
C ASP A 3 58.60 -3.11 9.90
N ALA A 4 57.55 -2.26 10.00
CA ALA A 4 56.30 -2.63 10.60
C ALA A 4 55.41 -3.29 9.55
N ALA A 5 54.99 -4.51 9.81
CA ALA A 5 54.04 -5.25 8.97
C ALA A 5 52.67 -4.53 8.86
N PRO A 6 52.00 -4.56 7.71
CA PRO A 6 50.68 -3.94 7.57
C PRO A 6 49.63 -4.70 8.39
N ALA A 7 48.78 -3.94 9.07
CA ALA A 7 47.66 -4.46 9.85
C ALA A 7 46.67 -5.22 8.95
N ALA A 8 46.19 -6.35 9.43
CA ALA A 8 45.16 -7.16 8.75
C ALA A 8 43.85 -6.37 8.62
N PRO A 9 43.08 -6.56 7.51
CA PRO A 9 41.79 -5.92 7.34
C PRO A 9 40.81 -6.41 8.42
N THR A 10 40.19 -5.47 9.12
CA THR A 10 39.12 -5.75 10.08
C THR A 10 37.93 -6.38 9.35
N ALA A 11 37.43 -7.48 9.92
CA ALA A 11 36.22 -8.13 9.42
C ALA A 11 35.03 -7.13 9.34
N PRO A 12 34.15 -7.27 8.34
CA PRO A 12 32.98 -6.40 8.24
C PRO A 12 32.15 -6.53 9.51
N THR A 13 31.87 -5.41 10.15
CA THR A 13 30.94 -5.30 11.28
C THR A 13 29.58 -5.84 10.84
N SER A 14 28.97 -6.68 11.69
CA SER A 14 27.60 -7.17 11.50
C SER A 14 26.68 -6.02 11.09
N PRO A 15 25.72 -6.25 10.17
CA PRO A 15 24.79 -5.21 9.77
C PRO A 15 24.11 -4.66 11.04
N THR A 16 24.19 -3.34 11.23
CA THR A 16 23.46 -2.65 12.30
C THR A 16 21.98 -3.03 12.15
N ALA A 17 21.38 -3.54 13.23
CA ALA A 17 19.95 -3.85 13.25
C ALA A 17 19.19 -2.61 12.72
N ARG A 18 18.32 -2.82 11.72
CA ARG A 18 17.49 -1.73 11.19
C ARG A 18 16.55 -1.24 12.28
N GLU A 19 16.29 0.05 12.26
CA GLU A 19 15.29 0.65 13.14
C GLU A 19 13.91 0.09 12.78
N THR A 20 13.16 -0.41 13.78
CA THR A 20 11.80 -0.90 13.60
C THR A 20 10.89 0.25 13.08
N ARG A 21 10.16 -0.01 12.03
CA ARG A 21 9.18 0.91 11.45
C ARG A 21 7.84 0.72 12.16
N HIS A 22 7.29 1.81 12.72
CA HIS A 22 5.97 1.82 13.37
C HIS A 22 4.92 2.29 12.36
N ILE A 23 4.09 1.37 11.89
CA ILE A 23 3.27 1.57 10.70
C ILE A 23 1.79 1.65 11.06
N ILE A 24 1.10 2.66 10.55
CA ILE A 24 -0.35 2.73 10.52
C ILE A 24 -0.78 2.33 9.10
N VAL A 25 -1.60 1.29 8.99
CA VAL A 25 -2.09 0.80 7.69
C VAL A 25 -3.54 1.25 7.51
N ASP A 26 -3.83 1.99 6.43
CA ASP A 26 -5.19 2.37 6.02
C ASP A 26 -5.61 1.51 4.84
N THR A 27 -6.63 0.64 5.01
CA THR A 27 -6.88 -0.51 4.14
C THR A 27 -8.37 -0.76 3.93
N ASP A 28 -8.76 -1.15 2.72
CA ASP A 28 -10.10 -1.63 2.36
C ASP A 28 -10.19 -3.16 2.35
N THR A 29 -9.21 -3.79 2.90
CA THR A 29 -8.91 -5.20 3.22
C THR A 29 -9.54 -6.20 2.27
N GLY A 30 -9.09 -6.14 1.02
CA GLY A 30 -9.23 -7.20 0.03
C GLY A 30 -8.12 -8.25 0.15
N ILE A 31 -7.91 -8.99 -0.93
CA ILE A 31 -6.95 -10.08 -0.99
C ILE A 31 -5.51 -9.58 -0.81
N ASP A 32 -5.11 -8.58 -1.59
CA ASP A 32 -3.74 -8.05 -1.59
C ASP A 32 -3.43 -7.22 -0.33
N ASP A 33 -4.41 -6.51 0.23
CA ASP A 33 -4.33 -5.88 1.54
C ASP A 33 -4.04 -6.89 2.65
N ALA A 34 -4.80 -8.00 2.68
CA ALA A 34 -4.61 -9.06 3.67
C ALA A 34 -3.20 -9.65 3.60
N LEU A 35 -2.66 -9.83 2.40
CA LEU A 35 -1.30 -10.29 2.20
C LEU A 35 -0.26 -9.23 2.60
N ALA A 36 -0.53 -7.94 2.39
CA ALA A 36 0.32 -6.85 2.84
C ALA A 36 0.38 -6.76 4.37
N LEU A 37 -0.75 -6.91 5.05
CA LEU A 37 -0.83 -6.98 6.52
C LEU A 37 -0.04 -8.17 7.08
N LEU A 38 -0.20 -9.37 6.49
CA LEU A 38 0.58 -10.55 6.88
C LEU A 38 2.08 -10.35 6.62
N TYR A 39 2.44 -9.77 5.48
CA TYR A 39 3.83 -9.47 5.16
C TYR A 39 4.48 -8.57 6.22
N LEU A 40 3.82 -7.47 6.60
CA LEU A 40 4.33 -6.58 7.65
C LEU A 40 4.39 -7.29 9.01
N ALA A 41 3.38 -8.10 9.35
CA ALA A 41 3.34 -8.84 10.61
C ALA A 41 4.47 -9.86 10.75
N GLY A 42 4.95 -10.42 9.65
CA GLY A 42 6.04 -11.41 9.62
C GLY A 42 7.45 -10.82 9.55
N ARG A 43 7.59 -9.50 9.72
CA ARG A 43 8.89 -8.83 9.64
C ARG A 43 9.39 -8.35 10.98
N ASP A 44 10.69 -8.58 11.26
CA ASP A 44 11.34 -8.11 12.50
C ASP A 44 11.60 -6.60 12.50
N ASP A 45 11.62 -5.96 11.31
CA ASP A 45 11.88 -4.53 11.13
C ASP A 45 10.60 -3.68 10.94
N ALA A 46 9.42 -4.29 11.18
CA ALA A 46 8.11 -3.63 11.09
C ALA A 46 7.23 -3.95 12.30
N GLU A 47 6.46 -2.98 12.74
CA GLU A 47 5.42 -3.10 13.75
C GLU A 47 4.15 -2.40 13.26
N ILE A 48 3.06 -3.14 13.12
CA ILE A 48 1.76 -2.56 12.83
C ILE A 48 1.22 -1.94 14.12
N SER A 49 1.25 -0.62 14.21
CA SER A 49 0.84 0.12 15.42
C SER A 49 -0.67 0.40 15.48
N ALA A 50 -1.32 0.52 14.32
CA ALA A 50 -2.76 0.63 14.18
C ALA A 50 -3.20 0.26 12.75
N ILE A 51 -4.49 -0.10 12.61
CA ILE A 51 -5.11 -0.37 11.32
C ILE A 51 -6.38 0.48 11.22
N THR A 52 -6.54 1.22 10.13
CA THR A 52 -7.74 1.99 9.82
C THR A 52 -8.44 1.36 8.62
N SER A 53 -9.75 1.07 8.76
CA SER A 53 -10.52 0.50 7.65
C SER A 53 -11.10 1.58 6.76
N VAL A 54 -11.31 1.26 5.49
CA VAL A 54 -12.03 2.08 4.51
C VAL A 54 -12.84 1.16 3.59
N TYR A 55 -13.80 1.71 2.86
CA TYR A 55 -14.49 0.99 1.77
C TYR A 55 -13.59 0.91 0.53
N GLY A 56 -13.90 0.03 -0.41
CA GLY A 56 -13.22 -0.06 -1.72
C GLY A 56 -13.29 -1.47 -2.29
N ASN A 57 -12.34 -2.32 -1.97
CA ASN A 57 -12.38 -3.75 -2.33
C ASN A 57 -13.63 -4.40 -1.77
N THR A 58 -14.03 -4.00 -0.55
CA THR A 58 -15.24 -4.44 0.13
C THR A 58 -15.97 -3.25 0.77
N PRO A 59 -17.25 -3.41 1.18
CA PRO A 59 -17.86 -2.49 2.13
C PRO A 59 -17.05 -2.44 3.43
N VAL A 60 -17.02 -1.27 4.09
CA VAL A 60 -16.19 -1.05 5.29
C VAL A 60 -16.44 -2.06 6.42
N GLU A 61 -17.64 -2.60 6.56
CA GLU A 61 -17.95 -3.63 7.56
C GLU A 61 -17.29 -4.98 7.22
N ALA A 62 -17.22 -5.31 5.94
CA ALA A 62 -16.47 -6.50 5.48
C ALA A 62 -14.96 -6.28 5.63
N ALA A 63 -14.46 -5.08 5.34
CA ALA A 63 -13.06 -4.73 5.59
C ALA A 63 -12.68 -4.91 7.07
N LEU A 64 -13.52 -4.46 8.01
CA LEU A 64 -13.32 -4.70 9.45
C LEU A 64 -13.30 -6.19 9.80
N THR A 65 -14.20 -6.98 9.22
CA THR A 65 -14.21 -8.44 9.38
C THR A 65 -12.91 -9.06 8.89
N ASN A 66 -12.42 -8.64 7.74
CA ASN A 66 -11.20 -9.15 7.15
C ASN A 66 -9.95 -8.73 7.94
N ILE A 67 -9.91 -7.50 8.44
CA ILE A 67 -8.88 -7.06 9.40
C ILE A 67 -8.84 -8.02 10.60
N ALA A 68 -10.00 -8.30 11.20
CA ALA A 68 -10.06 -9.20 12.36
C ALA A 68 -9.57 -10.62 12.04
N ARG A 69 -9.86 -11.14 10.83
CA ARG A 69 -9.34 -12.45 10.39
C ARG A 69 -7.81 -12.45 10.28
N VAL A 70 -7.25 -11.42 9.63
CA VAL A 70 -5.79 -11.29 9.51
C VAL A 70 -5.16 -11.12 10.88
N GLN A 71 -5.76 -10.31 11.78
CA GLN A 71 -5.27 -10.17 13.15
C GLN A 71 -5.22 -11.49 13.91
N GLN A 72 -6.29 -12.32 13.82
CA GLN A 72 -6.32 -13.66 14.45
C GLN A 72 -5.25 -14.58 13.85
N LEU A 73 -5.07 -14.55 12.54
CA LEU A 73 -4.07 -15.37 11.85
C LEU A 73 -2.64 -14.97 12.23
N ALA A 74 -2.40 -13.67 12.42
CA ALA A 74 -1.08 -13.09 12.69
C ALA A 74 -0.76 -12.88 14.17
N GLY A 75 -1.72 -13.13 15.09
CA GLY A 75 -1.53 -12.85 16.52
C GLY A 75 -1.50 -11.34 16.84
N LEU A 76 -2.25 -10.54 16.10
CA LEU A 76 -2.30 -9.08 16.18
C LEU A 76 -3.61 -8.55 16.76
N GLU A 77 -4.37 -9.35 17.52
CA GLU A 77 -5.70 -8.99 18.00
C GLU A 77 -5.71 -7.81 18.99
N ASP A 78 -4.57 -7.49 19.56
CA ASP A 78 -4.40 -6.34 20.46
C ASP A 78 -4.06 -5.04 19.70
N VAL A 79 -3.73 -5.11 18.40
CA VAL A 79 -3.51 -3.92 17.57
C VAL A 79 -4.82 -3.15 17.41
N LEU A 80 -4.75 -1.83 17.64
CA LEU A 80 -5.91 -0.94 17.58
C LEU A 80 -6.45 -0.85 16.15
N VAL A 81 -7.77 -1.00 16.01
CA VAL A 81 -8.48 -0.87 14.72
C VAL A 81 -9.45 0.29 14.81
N ALA A 82 -9.58 1.11 13.77
CA ALA A 82 -10.62 2.10 13.67
C ALA A 82 -11.52 1.86 12.46
N ARG A 83 -12.80 2.14 12.64
CA ARG A 83 -13.80 2.14 11.57
C ARG A 83 -13.70 3.43 10.76
N GLY A 84 -13.56 3.34 9.46
CA GLY A 84 -13.44 4.48 8.57
C GLY A 84 -14.66 4.74 7.70
N ALA A 85 -14.41 5.46 6.61
CA ALA A 85 -15.43 5.89 5.67
C ALA A 85 -16.10 4.70 4.97
N ALA A 86 -17.42 4.79 4.79
CA ALA A 86 -18.21 3.81 4.05
C ALA A 86 -18.42 4.19 2.58
N GLY A 87 -17.91 5.33 2.14
CA GLY A 87 -17.99 5.84 0.78
C GLY A 87 -17.08 7.04 0.57
N PRO A 88 -16.95 7.53 -0.66
CA PRO A 88 -16.08 8.65 -1.02
C PRO A 88 -16.56 9.99 -0.45
N ILE A 89 -15.67 10.99 -0.46
CA ILE A 89 -16.05 12.37 -0.11
C ILE A 89 -17.10 12.90 -1.10
N ASP A 90 -16.96 12.54 -2.37
CA ASP A 90 -17.91 12.92 -3.42
C ASP A 90 -18.22 11.72 -4.33
N GLY A 91 -19.51 11.45 -4.57
CA GLY A 91 -20.01 10.36 -5.40
C GLY A 91 -20.44 9.12 -4.62
N GLU A 92 -20.52 8.01 -5.32
CA GLU A 92 -20.95 6.72 -4.79
C GLU A 92 -19.78 5.74 -4.68
N PRO A 93 -19.77 4.88 -3.66
CA PRO A 93 -18.72 3.88 -3.51
C PRO A 93 -18.74 2.85 -4.64
N ARG A 94 -17.55 2.50 -5.15
CA ARG A 94 -17.37 1.43 -6.13
C ARG A 94 -16.74 0.24 -5.44
N ILE A 95 -17.57 -0.77 -5.16
CA ILE A 95 -17.11 -1.98 -4.47
C ILE A 95 -16.59 -2.99 -5.49
N ALA A 96 -15.39 -3.51 -5.28
CA ALA A 96 -14.70 -4.41 -6.19
C ALA A 96 -14.97 -5.90 -5.89
N SER A 97 -16.19 -6.28 -5.53
CA SER A 97 -16.55 -7.68 -5.24
C SER A 97 -16.34 -8.63 -6.41
N HIS A 98 -16.35 -8.12 -7.64
CA HIS A 98 -16.04 -8.91 -8.84
C HIS A 98 -14.55 -9.28 -8.95
N VAL A 99 -13.68 -8.64 -8.16
CA VAL A 99 -12.23 -8.89 -8.08
C VAL A 99 -11.88 -9.71 -6.84
N HIS A 100 -12.39 -9.30 -5.69
CA HIS A 100 -11.99 -9.83 -4.38
C HIS A 100 -13.00 -10.81 -3.78
N GLY A 101 -14.12 -11.11 -4.48
CA GLY A 101 -15.24 -11.86 -3.91
C GLY A 101 -16.16 -10.99 -3.05
N HIS A 102 -17.31 -11.54 -2.64
CA HIS A 102 -18.30 -10.81 -1.84
C HIS A 102 -17.84 -10.60 -0.40
N ASP A 103 -17.03 -11.53 0.12
CA ASP A 103 -16.39 -11.42 1.44
C ASP A 103 -15.09 -10.59 1.40
N GLY A 104 -14.58 -10.28 0.20
CA GLY A 104 -13.32 -9.58 -0.02
C GLY A 104 -12.07 -10.44 0.04
N LEU A 105 -12.22 -11.75 0.31
CA LEU A 105 -11.12 -12.71 0.43
C LEU A 105 -11.35 -13.96 -0.45
N GLY A 106 -11.97 -13.77 -1.63
CA GLY A 106 -12.19 -14.85 -2.60
C GLY A 106 -13.40 -15.72 -2.30
N ASP A 107 -14.38 -15.24 -1.55
CA ASP A 107 -15.57 -15.97 -1.11
C ASP A 107 -15.26 -17.23 -0.27
N LEU A 108 -14.15 -17.18 0.49
CA LEU A 108 -13.67 -18.30 1.29
C LEU A 108 -14.29 -18.35 2.69
N TRP A 109 -14.87 -17.25 3.18
CA TRP A 109 -15.44 -17.17 4.52
C TRP A 109 -16.80 -16.47 4.52
N SER A 110 -17.76 -17.06 5.26
CA SER A 110 -19.12 -16.50 5.39
C SER A 110 -19.41 -15.85 6.74
N GLU A 111 -18.68 -16.27 7.79
CA GLU A 111 -18.99 -15.82 9.16
C GLU A 111 -18.32 -14.47 9.46
N PRO A 112 -19.10 -13.42 9.83
CA PRO A 112 -18.52 -12.17 10.24
C PRO A 112 -17.87 -12.29 11.63
N ILE A 113 -16.70 -11.67 11.76
CA ILE A 113 -16.01 -11.49 13.04
C ILE A 113 -15.66 -10.01 13.20
N ALA A 114 -15.47 -9.55 14.43
CA ALA A 114 -15.14 -8.16 14.72
C ALA A 114 -13.72 -8.04 15.30
N PRO A 115 -13.02 -6.94 15.06
CA PRO A 115 -11.78 -6.64 15.76
C PRO A 115 -11.98 -6.64 17.28
N LYS A 116 -11.04 -7.22 18.02
CA LYS A 116 -11.10 -7.29 19.48
C LYS A 116 -10.85 -5.94 20.12
N ASN A 117 -9.98 -5.12 19.51
CA ASN A 117 -9.60 -3.79 19.98
C ASN A 117 -10.06 -2.72 18.98
N LEU A 118 -11.38 -2.43 19.00
CA LEU A 118 -11.98 -1.41 18.13
C LEU A 118 -11.97 -0.04 18.81
N SER A 119 -11.39 0.96 18.14
CA SER A 119 -11.35 2.35 18.58
C SER A 119 -12.75 2.98 18.61
N PRO A 120 -13.06 3.83 19.60
CA PRO A 120 -14.25 4.67 19.55
C PRO A 120 -14.13 5.84 18.56
N LEU A 121 -12.91 6.16 18.12
CA LEU A 121 -12.63 7.19 17.11
C LEU A 121 -12.86 6.63 15.72
N SER A 122 -13.27 7.49 14.79
CA SER A 122 -13.20 7.18 13.36
C SER A 122 -11.75 7.03 12.89
N SER A 123 -11.56 6.40 11.74
CA SER A 123 -10.22 6.29 11.12
C SER A 123 -9.56 7.66 10.95
N ALA A 124 -10.29 8.66 10.46
CA ALA A 124 -9.77 10.01 10.28
C ALA A 124 -9.31 10.66 11.60
N GLU A 125 -10.12 10.54 12.65
CA GLU A 125 -9.77 11.07 13.98
C GLU A 125 -8.58 10.32 14.58
N LEU A 126 -8.51 9.00 14.42
CA LEU A 126 -7.39 8.19 14.91
C LEU A 126 -6.08 8.55 14.20
N LEU A 127 -6.10 8.78 12.89
CA LEU A 127 -4.91 9.22 12.14
C LEU A 127 -4.38 10.55 12.68
N VAL A 128 -5.28 11.51 12.97
CA VAL A 128 -4.91 12.81 13.56
C VAL A 128 -4.36 12.64 14.97
N GLU A 129 -5.02 11.84 15.81
CA GLU A 129 -4.57 11.61 17.20
C GLU A 129 -3.19 10.98 17.25
N LEU A 130 -2.96 9.92 16.48
CA LEU A 130 -1.66 9.24 16.42
C LEU A 130 -0.57 10.15 15.87
N GLY A 131 -0.84 10.86 14.77
CA GLY A 131 0.10 11.82 14.18
C GLY A 131 0.53 12.91 15.17
N ARG A 132 -0.45 13.51 15.88
CA ARG A 132 -0.18 14.57 16.88
C ARG A 132 0.52 14.03 18.14
N SER A 133 0.23 12.78 18.54
CA SER A 133 0.78 12.20 19.76
C SER A 133 2.29 12.00 19.70
N LYS A 134 2.80 11.61 18.51
CA LYS A 134 4.22 11.32 18.30
C LYS A 134 4.66 11.77 16.88
N PRO A 135 4.84 13.08 16.65
CA PRO A 135 5.22 13.59 15.31
C PRO A 135 6.54 12.98 14.81
N GLY A 136 6.51 12.42 13.59
CA GLY A 136 7.66 11.80 12.96
C GLY A 136 7.99 10.38 13.43
N TYR A 137 7.15 9.79 14.29
CA TYR A 137 7.35 8.43 14.80
C TYR A 137 6.72 7.37 13.89
N TYR A 138 5.47 7.60 13.46
CA TYR A 138 4.74 6.66 12.62
C TYR A 138 5.03 6.88 11.15
N ASP A 139 4.98 5.77 10.41
CA ASP A 139 4.78 5.76 8.96
C ASP A 139 3.31 5.51 8.65
N LEU A 140 2.80 6.11 7.60
CA LEU A 140 1.44 5.89 7.12
C LEU A 140 1.47 5.14 5.79
N LEU A 141 0.73 4.03 5.72
CA LEU A 141 0.61 3.17 4.55
C LEU A 141 -0.87 3.08 4.11
N PRO A 142 -1.37 4.02 3.31
CA PRO A 142 -2.68 3.87 2.68
C PRO A 142 -2.57 2.91 1.49
N VAL A 143 -3.35 1.84 1.53
CA VAL A 143 -3.46 0.83 0.45
C VAL A 143 -4.89 0.71 -0.09
N GLY A 144 -5.84 1.46 0.47
CA GLY A 144 -7.21 1.63 -0.03
C GLY A 144 -7.48 3.04 -0.57
N PRO A 145 -8.74 3.38 -0.87
CA PRO A 145 -9.16 4.74 -1.23
C PRO A 145 -8.76 5.76 -0.16
N LEU A 146 -8.25 6.91 -0.59
CA LEU A 146 -7.63 7.91 0.30
C LEU A 146 -8.65 8.72 1.15
N THR A 147 -9.89 8.26 1.23
CA THR A 147 -11.00 8.96 1.88
C THR A 147 -10.71 9.29 3.34
N ASN A 148 -10.21 8.33 4.13
CA ASN A 148 -9.89 8.57 5.53
C ASN A 148 -8.79 9.63 5.70
N VAL A 149 -7.77 9.58 4.86
CA VAL A 149 -6.66 10.56 4.88
C VAL A 149 -7.16 11.93 4.44
N GLY A 150 -8.02 11.98 3.40
CA GLY A 150 -8.66 13.22 2.94
C GLY A 150 -9.54 13.89 4.01
N LEU A 151 -10.32 13.08 4.75
CA LEU A 151 -11.13 13.56 5.89
C LEU A 151 -10.24 13.98 7.08
N ALA A 152 -9.18 13.26 7.34
CA ALA A 152 -8.22 13.62 8.39
C ALA A 152 -7.51 14.96 8.09
N LEU A 153 -7.27 15.30 6.83
CA LEU A 153 -6.74 16.60 6.40
C LEU A 153 -7.74 17.76 6.62
N GLU A 154 -9.04 17.51 6.68
CA GLU A 154 -10.02 18.53 7.11
C GLU A 154 -9.87 18.89 8.59
N ILE A 155 -9.47 17.92 9.43
CA ILE A 155 -9.24 18.10 10.87
C ILE A 155 -7.85 18.66 11.14
N GLU A 156 -6.85 18.19 10.41
CA GLU A 156 -5.44 18.57 10.55
C GLU A 156 -4.81 18.80 9.16
N PRO A 157 -4.80 20.03 8.65
CA PRO A 157 -4.24 20.34 7.33
C PRO A 157 -2.76 19.99 7.15
N GLU A 158 -2.00 19.94 8.26
CA GLU A 158 -0.59 19.55 8.28
C GLU A 158 -0.36 18.07 8.56
N LEU A 159 -1.40 17.23 8.52
CA LEU A 159 -1.39 15.80 8.90
C LEU A 159 -0.19 15.06 8.34
N LEU A 160 0.07 15.19 7.03
CA LEU A 160 1.13 14.40 6.38
C LEU A 160 2.54 14.82 6.83
N THR A 161 2.70 16.01 7.42
CA THR A 161 3.98 16.44 8.02
C THR A 161 4.24 15.77 9.38
N LEU A 162 3.20 15.22 10.01
CA LEU A 162 3.28 14.52 11.29
C LEU A 162 3.81 13.11 11.16
N PHE A 163 3.75 12.51 9.98
CA PHE A 163 4.32 11.19 9.72
C PHE A 163 5.79 11.26 9.31
N ARG A 164 6.55 10.20 9.60
CA ARG A 164 7.93 10.03 9.15
C ARG A 164 7.97 9.89 7.63
N SER A 165 7.09 9.06 7.10
CA SER A 165 6.89 8.83 5.67
C SER A 165 5.42 8.45 5.40
N VAL A 166 4.94 8.74 4.21
CA VAL A 166 3.65 8.28 3.70
C VAL A 166 3.92 7.52 2.41
N VAL A 167 3.56 6.22 2.38
CA VAL A 167 3.70 5.37 1.18
C VAL A 167 2.30 4.95 0.74
N ILE A 168 1.89 5.39 -0.44
CA ILE A 168 0.54 5.16 -0.98
C ILE A 168 0.61 4.07 -2.05
N MET A 169 -0.18 3.00 -1.92
CA MET A 169 -0.53 2.19 -3.08
C MET A 169 -1.64 2.91 -3.83
N GLY A 170 -1.32 3.42 -5.01
CA GLY A 170 -2.30 4.11 -5.84
C GLY A 170 -1.70 4.89 -6.99
N GLY A 171 -2.53 5.16 -7.99
CA GLY A 171 -2.18 5.92 -9.16
C GLY A 171 -1.72 5.08 -10.36
N SER A 172 -1.94 5.66 -11.55
CA SER A 172 -1.64 4.98 -12.83
C SER A 172 -0.18 5.12 -13.28
N GLY A 173 0.60 5.93 -12.55
CA GLY A 173 1.96 6.30 -12.92
C GLY A 173 2.03 7.40 -13.97
N PRO A 174 3.23 7.97 -14.17
CA PRO A 174 3.39 9.17 -15.01
C PRO A 174 3.34 8.89 -16.51
N PHE A 175 3.49 7.63 -16.94
CA PHE A 175 3.62 7.26 -18.34
C PHE A 175 2.98 5.91 -18.62
N PRO A 176 1.75 5.85 -19.15
CA PRO A 176 1.36 4.64 -19.84
C PRO A 176 2.31 4.50 -21.04
N PRO A 177 2.94 3.33 -21.28
CA PRO A 177 3.69 3.07 -22.48
C PRO A 177 2.78 3.34 -23.69
N LEU A 178 3.32 4.01 -24.73
CA LEU A 178 2.59 4.26 -25.98
C LEU A 178 1.98 2.95 -26.50
N GLY A 179 0.68 2.95 -26.74
CA GLY A 179 -0.06 1.80 -27.26
C GLY A 179 -0.62 0.85 -26.21
N THR A 180 -0.46 1.13 -24.92
CA THR A 180 -1.17 0.39 -23.86
C THR A 180 -2.41 1.14 -23.39
N VAL A 181 -3.45 0.40 -23.03
CA VAL A 181 -4.59 0.97 -22.31
C VAL A 181 -4.08 1.46 -20.96
N GLN A 182 -4.35 2.72 -20.63
CA GLN A 182 -4.01 3.25 -19.32
C GLN A 182 -4.80 2.47 -18.28
N MET A 183 -4.10 1.82 -17.35
CA MET A 183 -4.75 1.16 -16.23
C MET A 183 -5.24 2.23 -15.26
N VAL A 184 -6.52 2.16 -14.93
CA VAL A 184 -7.09 2.96 -13.85
C VAL A 184 -6.74 2.26 -12.55
N ASP A 185 -6.16 3.01 -11.63
CA ASP A 185 -5.98 2.54 -10.27
C ASP A 185 -7.30 2.67 -9.49
N ALA A 186 -7.72 1.60 -8.84
CA ALA A 186 -8.99 1.55 -8.14
C ALA A 186 -9.03 2.51 -6.94
N ASN A 187 -7.94 2.65 -6.19
CA ASN A 187 -7.89 3.46 -4.98
C ASN A 187 -8.09 4.95 -5.26
N ILE A 188 -7.34 5.50 -6.25
CA ILE A 188 -7.49 6.89 -6.66
C ILE A 188 -8.83 7.13 -7.36
N HIS A 189 -9.28 6.16 -8.18
CA HIS A 189 -10.55 6.28 -8.91
C HIS A 189 -11.77 6.23 -7.99
N ASN A 190 -11.69 5.52 -6.87
CA ASN A 190 -12.78 5.43 -5.89
C ASN A 190 -13.05 6.76 -5.18
N ASP A 191 -11.99 7.55 -4.91
CA ASP A 191 -12.13 8.88 -4.32
C ASP A 191 -11.10 9.87 -4.86
N ALA A 192 -11.37 10.39 -6.07
CA ALA A 192 -10.51 11.36 -6.71
C ALA A 192 -10.42 12.69 -5.95
N GLU A 193 -11.47 13.06 -5.18
CA GLU A 193 -11.47 14.27 -4.36
C GLU A 193 -10.54 14.12 -3.16
N ALA A 194 -10.62 13.02 -2.41
CA ALA A 194 -9.69 12.74 -1.33
C ALA A 194 -8.24 12.67 -1.86
N ALA A 195 -8.03 12.01 -2.99
CA ALA A 195 -6.72 11.94 -3.62
C ALA A 195 -6.17 13.32 -3.98
N ARG A 196 -6.96 14.23 -4.56
CA ARG A 196 -6.53 15.61 -4.83
C ARG A 196 -6.08 16.33 -3.56
N ARG A 197 -6.83 16.19 -2.46
CA ARG A 197 -6.48 16.78 -1.17
C ARG A 197 -5.15 16.24 -0.64
N VAL A 198 -4.98 14.93 -0.67
CA VAL A 198 -3.76 14.25 -0.20
C VAL A 198 -2.53 14.67 -1.02
N PHE A 199 -2.65 14.67 -2.36
CA PHE A 199 -1.52 15.03 -3.23
C PHE A 199 -1.22 16.53 -3.24
N ALA A 200 -2.14 17.39 -2.79
CA ALA A 200 -1.91 18.83 -2.60
C ALA A 200 -1.41 19.19 -1.20
N ALA A 201 -1.59 18.32 -0.20
CA ALA A 201 -1.29 18.63 1.20
C ALA A 201 0.22 18.79 1.49
N PRO A 202 0.61 19.65 2.44
CA PRO A 202 1.98 19.74 2.95
C PRO A 202 2.47 18.41 3.49
N ARG A 203 3.72 18.04 3.21
CA ARG A 203 4.31 16.74 3.61
C ARG A 203 5.83 16.77 3.67
N LYS A 204 6.43 15.83 4.39
CA LYS A 204 7.88 15.59 4.39
C LYS A 204 8.29 14.65 3.26
N ASN A 205 7.70 13.46 3.28
CA ASN A 205 7.93 12.40 2.30
C ASN A 205 6.60 11.79 1.88
N LEU A 206 6.32 11.76 0.58
CA LEU A 206 5.23 11.00 0.02
C LEU A 206 5.74 10.17 -1.15
N VAL A 207 5.57 8.87 -1.04
CA VAL A 207 5.94 7.88 -2.06
C VAL A 207 4.67 7.32 -2.69
N MET A 208 4.59 7.38 -4.00
CA MET A 208 3.51 6.80 -4.79
C MET A 208 3.99 5.51 -5.44
N VAL A 209 3.34 4.40 -5.11
CA VAL A 209 3.55 3.08 -5.69
C VAL A 209 2.34 2.74 -6.54
N GLY A 210 2.37 3.11 -7.80
CA GLY A 210 1.22 3.00 -8.69
C GLY A 210 1.16 1.67 -9.46
N VAL A 211 0.04 1.46 -10.16
CA VAL A 211 -0.16 0.26 -10.99
C VAL A 211 0.86 0.14 -12.13
N ASN A 212 1.54 1.23 -12.49
CA ASN A 212 2.64 1.22 -13.45
C ASN A 212 3.81 0.30 -13.04
N VAL A 213 4.00 0.07 -11.75
CA VAL A 213 5.03 -0.83 -11.21
C VAL A 213 4.42 -2.09 -10.59
N THR A 214 3.32 -1.95 -9.84
CA THR A 214 2.72 -3.09 -9.14
C THR A 214 2.14 -4.14 -10.09
N ALA A 215 1.57 -3.71 -11.24
CA ALA A 215 1.07 -4.63 -12.26
C ALA A 215 2.17 -5.50 -12.92
N HIS A 216 3.42 -5.16 -12.73
CA HIS A 216 4.57 -5.94 -13.21
C HIS A 216 5.25 -6.77 -12.11
N THR A 217 4.77 -6.67 -10.87
CA THR A 217 5.29 -7.42 -9.72
C THR A 217 4.39 -8.63 -9.48
N ILE A 218 4.67 -9.71 -10.18
CA ILE A 218 3.77 -10.84 -10.39
C ILE A 218 4.10 -12.01 -9.47
N VAL A 219 3.13 -12.42 -8.66
CA VAL A 219 3.11 -13.73 -7.99
C VAL A 219 2.54 -14.74 -8.99
N ASP A 220 3.26 -15.80 -9.27
CA ASP A 220 2.86 -16.85 -10.21
C ASP A 220 2.41 -18.14 -9.50
N GLU A 221 1.95 -19.13 -10.27
CA GLU A 221 1.52 -20.43 -9.73
C GLU A 221 2.65 -21.16 -8.98
N GLN A 222 3.92 -20.94 -9.35
CA GLN A 222 5.04 -21.56 -8.67
C GLN A 222 5.21 -21.02 -7.24
N ALA A 223 5.01 -19.73 -7.07
CA ALA A 223 4.98 -19.08 -5.76
C ALA A 223 3.82 -19.59 -4.90
N VAL A 224 2.61 -19.70 -5.46
CA VAL A 224 1.45 -20.28 -4.75
C VAL A 224 1.70 -21.72 -4.32
N GLN A 225 2.30 -22.53 -5.18
CA GLN A 225 2.71 -23.90 -4.81
C GLN A 225 3.76 -23.93 -3.70
N ALA A 226 4.65 -22.93 -3.63
CA ALA A 226 5.62 -22.81 -2.53
C ALA A 226 4.90 -22.52 -1.20
N LEU A 227 3.91 -21.62 -1.21
CA LEU A 227 3.07 -21.32 -0.04
C LEU A 227 2.32 -22.55 0.45
N HIS A 228 1.71 -23.33 -0.43
CA HIS A 228 1.07 -24.61 -0.06
C HIS A 228 2.06 -25.60 0.57
N ARG A 229 3.26 -25.73 -0.02
CA ARG A 229 4.28 -26.65 0.51
C ARG A 229 4.83 -26.23 1.88
N ALA A 230 4.72 -24.97 2.26
CA ALA A 230 5.13 -24.51 3.59
C ALA A 230 4.29 -25.17 4.70
N GLY A 231 3.02 -25.52 4.44
CA GLY A 231 2.14 -26.24 5.36
C GLY A 231 1.79 -25.43 6.62
N THR A 232 2.10 -24.16 6.68
CA THR A 232 1.75 -23.25 7.76
C THR A 232 0.34 -22.69 7.57
N SER A 233 -0.26 -22.13 8.62
CA SER A 233 -1.55 -21.42 8.52
C SER A 233 -1.45 -20.21 7.58
N TRP A 234 -0.34 -19.47 7.65
CA TRP A 234 -0.08 -18.31 6.79
C TRP A 234 0.07 -18.70 5.32
N GLY A 235 0.90 -19.71 5.03
CA GLY A 235 1.09 -20.21 3.68
C GLY A 235 -0.22 -20.75 3.08
N THR A 236 -1.01 -21.48 3.86
CA THR A 236 -2.31 -22.00 3.43
C THR A 236 -3.29 -20.86 3.11
N PHE A 237 -3.45 -19.89 4.02
CA PHE A 237 -4.29 -18.72 3.80
C PHE A 237 -3.86 -17.96 2.55
N SER A 238 -2.56 -17.61 2.48
CA SER A 238 -2.02 -16.83 1.36
C SER A 238 -2.21 -17.51 0.01
N ALA A 239 -2.00 -18.83 -0.04
CA ALA A 239 -2.22 -19.60 -1.26
C ALA A 239 -3.69 -19.58 -1.69
N GLN A 240 -4.62 -19.80 -0.77
CA GLN A 240 -6.06 -19.84 -1.07
C GLN A 240 -6.58 -18.50 -1.60
N VAL A 241 -6.24 -17.38 -0.97
CA VAL A 241 -6.68 -16.05 -1.43
C VAL A 241 -6.01 -15.67 -2.76
N LEU A 242 -4.74 -16.04 -2.97
CA LEU A 242 -4.04 -15.83 -4.24
C LEU A 242 -4.65 -16.64 -5.38
N GLU A 243 -5.09 -17.88 -5.15
CA GLU A 243 -5.77 -18.69 -6.15
C GLU A 243 -7.06 -18.03 -6.65
N ALA A 244 -7.88 -17.49 -5.73
CA ALA A 244 -9.08 -16.74 -6.08
C ALA A 244 -8.75 -15.49 -6.90
N TYR A 245 -7.70 -14.75 -6.51
CA TYR A 245 -7.25 -13.55 -7.21
C TYR A 245 -6.69 -13.87 -8.60
N MET A 246 -5.97 -14.99 -8.74
CA MET A 246 -5.47 -15.48 -10.03
C MET A 246 -6.60 -15.86 -10.98
N ASP A 247 -7.73 -16.37 -10.50
CA ASP A 247 -8.90 -16.70 -11.32
C ASP A 247 -9.48 -15.42 -11.97
N PHE A 248 -9.55 -14.31 -11.22
CA PHE A 248 -9.91 -13.01 -11.76
C PHE A 248 -8.93 -12.54 -12.84
N TYR A 249 -7.61 -12.61 -12.60
CA TYR A 249 -6.60 -12.18 -13.57
C TYR A 249 -6.52 -13.12 -14.78
N GLN A 250 -6.78 -14.42 -14.61
CA GLN A 250 -6.93 -15.34 -15.73
C GLN A 250 -8.07 -14.90 -16.66
N PHE A 251 -9.19 -14.45 -16.09
CA PHE A 251 -10.32 -13.94 -16.87
C PHE A 251 -9.97 -12.59 -17.51
N SER A 252 -9.39 -11.66 -16.76
CA SER A 252 -9.17 -10.27 -17.19
C SER A 252 -7.95 -10.10 -18.09
N TRP A 253 -6.84 -10.82 -17.82
CA TRP A 253 -5.57 -10.69 -18.53
C TRP A 253 -5.21 -11.90 -19.39
N GLY A 254 -6.01 -12.96 -19.37
CA GLY A 254 -5.72 -14.22 -20.04
C GLY A 254 -4.52 -14.97 -19.45
N ARG A 255 -4.08 -14.63 -18.24
CA ARG A 255 -2.93 -15.21 -17.54
C ARG A 255 -3.28 -15.48 -16.09
N ARG A 256 -2.96 -16.71 -15.61
CA ARG A 256 -3.15 -17.09 -14.21
C ARG A 256 -1.99 -16.57 -13.36
N VAL A 257 -2.11 -15.33 -12.91
CA VAL A 257 -1.11 -14.59 -12.14
C VAL A 257 -1.81 -13.67 -11.14
N SER A 258 -1.07 -13.19 -10.15
CA SER A 258 -1.55 -12.18 -9.20
C SER A 258 -0.52 -11.06 -9.08
N PRO A 259 -0.85 -9.83 -9.46
CA PRO A 259 -0.02 -8.69 -9.08
C PRO A 259 -0.02 -8.52 -7.56
N ALA A 260 1.13 -8.14 -7.00
CA ALA A 260 1.26 -7.88 -5.57
C ALA A 260 1.18 -6.36 -5.32
N HIS A 261 -0.01 -5.77 -5.51
CA HIS A 261 -0.17 -4.32 -5.43
C HIS A 261 0.22 -3.78 -4.05
N ASP A 262 -0.51 -4.11 -3.01
CA ASP A 262 -0.32 -3.58 -1.66
C ASP A 262 0.90 -4.19 -0.98
N GLY A 263 1.17 -5.48 -1.27
CA GLY A 263 2.37 -6.16 -0.79
C GLY A 263 3.65 -5.46 -1.22
N LEU A 264 3.70 -4.91 -2.46
CA LEU A 264 4.84 -4.13 -2.92
C LEU A 264 4.94 -2.80 -2.19
N ALA A 265 3.84 -2.06 -2.01
CA ALA A 265 3.85 -0.79 -1.28
C ALA A 265 4.31 -0.98 0.18
N ALA A 266 3.80 -2.02 0.85
CA ALA A 266 4.23 -2.41 2.18
C ALA A 266 5.73 -2.74 2.24
N ALA A 267 6.21 -3.49 1.25
CA ALA A 267 7.62 -3.86 1.16
C ALA A 267 8.52 -2.64 0.94
N LEU A 268 8.17 -1.72 0.05
CA LEU A 268 8.96 -0.53 -0.24
C LEU A 268 8.99 0.48 0.91
N LEU A 269 8.02 0.43 1.83
CA LEU A 269 8.06 1.21 3.06
C LEU A 269 9.21 0.74 3.98
N VAL A 270 9.44 -0.56 4.08
CA VAL A 270 10.46 -1.16 4.97
C VAL A 270 11.78 -1.45 4.24
N GLN A 271 11.76 -1.63 2.93
CA GLN A 271 12.90 -1.96 2.07
C GLN A 271 12.99 -0.99 0.87
N PRO A 272 13.16 0.33 1.10
CA PRO A 272 13.19 1.32 0.01
C PRO A 272 14.37 1.13 -0.95
N GLU A 273 15.40 0.40 -0.57
CA GLU A 273 16.54 0.06 -1.43
C GLU A 273 16.19 -0.86 -2.61
N TRP A 274 15.03 -1.51 -2.60
CA TRP A 274 14.54 -2.26 -3.77
C TRP A 274 14.00 -1.36 -4.89
N ILE A 275 13.88 -0.05 -4.66
CA ILE A 275 13.52 0.89 -5.72
C ILE A 275 14.72 1.09 -6.63
N THR A 276 14.62 0.64 -7.89
CA THR A 276 15.70 0.74 -8.89
C THR A 276 15.54 1.95 -9.82
N SER A 277 14.31 2.47 -9.93
CA SER A 277 14.03 3.67 -10.73
C SER A 277 12.87 4.47 -10.14
N SER A 278 13.01 5.77 -10.14
CA SER A 278 12.00 6.69 -9.61
C SER A 278 12.06 8.05 -10.29
N ILE A 279 11.01 8.84 -10.08
CA ILE A 279 10.96 10.22 -10.53
C ILE A 279 10.28 11.07 -9.46
N THR A 280 10.79 12.27 -9.22
CA THR A 280 10.22 13.20 -8.25
C THR A 280 9.59 14.40 -8.95
N GLY A 281 8.44 14.82 -8.50
CA GLY A 281 7.73 15.99 -9.01
C GLY A 281 6.26 16.01 -8.61
N PRO A 282 5.54 17.11 -8.91
CA PRO A 282 4.13 17.23 -8.57
C PRO A 282 3.30 16.19 -9.33
N VAL A 283 2.31 15.62 -8.63
CA VAL A 283 1.29 14.72 -9.19
C VAL A 283 -0.06 15.43 -9.14
N ASN A 284 -0.76 15.43 -10.25
CA ASN A 284 -2.14 15.91 -10.36
C ASN A 284 -3.09 14.73 -10.46
N ILE A 285 -4.23 14.86 -9.79
CA ILE A 285 -5.34 13.92 -9.89
C ILE A 285 -6.41 14.51 -10.79
N THR A 286 -6.77 13.80 -11.83
CA THR A 286 -7.85 14.21 -12.74
C THR A 286 -9.24 13.94 -12.10
N SER A 287 -10.30 14.53 -12.64
CA SER A 287 -11.66 14.32 -12.14
C SER A 287 -12.14 12.87 -12.24
N ASP A 288 -11.58 12.11 -13.15
CA ASP A 288 -11.85 10.70 -13.39
C ASP A 288 -10.84 9.76 -12.68
N GLY A 289 -10.01 10.33 -11.78
CA GLY A 289 -9.17 9.55 -10.88
C GLY A 289 -7.83 9.09 -11.44
N PHE A 290 -7.35 9.71 -12.52
CA PHE A 290 -5.98 9.42 -12.98
C PHE A 290 -4.96 10.30 -12.28
N ALA A 291 -3.92 9.67 -11.75
CA ALA A 291 -2.74 10.38 -11.25
C ALA A 291 -1.80 10.69 -12.44
N THR A 292 -1.61 11.95 -12.75
CA THR A 292 -0.77 12.40 -13.85
C THR A 292 0.31 13.38 -13.37
N ARG A 293 1.48 13.34 -14.01
CA ARG A 293 2.49 14.37 -13.75
C ARG A 293 2.16 15.68 -14.48
N ALA A 294 2.21 16.78 -13.74
CA ALA A 294 2.00 18.12 -14.29
C ALA A 294 2.92 18.46 -15.48
N HIS A 295 4.17 17.99 -15.47
CA HIS A 295 5.15 18.31 -16.51
C HIS A 295 4.94 17.58 -17.84
N LEU A 296 4.07 16.59 -17.91
CA LEU A 296 3.85 15.79 -19.11
C LEU A 296 2.80 16.37 -20.03
N MET A 297 2.11 17.39 -19.59
CA MET A 297 1.09 18.05 -20.41
C MET A 297 1.65 19.28 -21.17
N GLN A 298 2.97 19.42 -21.29
CA GLN A 298 3.52 20.25 -22.36
C GLN A 298 3.12 19.62 -23.68
N THR A 299 2.13 20.22 -24.31
CA THR A 299 1.65 19.75 -25.61
C THR A 299 2.82 19.77 -26.59
N ALA A 300 2.83 18.85 -27.56
CA ALA A 300 3.78 18.81 -28.66
C ALA A 300 3.87 20.13 -29.45
N THR A 301 2.99 21.08 -29.19
CA THR A 301 2.92 22.40 -29.81
C THR A 301 3.70 23.48 -29.07
N GLY A 302 4.31 23.18 -27.91
CA GLY A 302 5.06 24.16 -27.12
C GLY A 302 4.22 25.30 -26.52
N LEU A 303 2.90 25.19 -26.57
CA LEU A 303 2.02 26.18 -25.96
C LEU A 303 2.06 26.02 -24.42
N PRO A 304 2.19 27.14 -23.67
CA PRO A 304 2.15 27.07 -22.23
C PRO A 304 0.76 26.62 -21.78
N VAL A 305 0.72 25.52 -21.03
CA VAL A 305 -0.49 25.10 -20.33
C VAL A 305 -0.54 25.87 -19.02
N SER A 306 -1.58 26.65 -18.80
CA SER A 306 -1.79 27.30 -17.50
C SER A 306 -2.31 26.24 -16.54
N TRP A 307 -1.53 25.94 -15.53
CA TRP A 307 -1.93 25.11 -14.40
C TRP A 307 -2.67 25.93 -13.35
N PRO A 308 -3.48 25.28 -12.50
CA PRO A 308 -3.93 25.93 -11.27
C PRO A 308 -2.72 26.52 -10.55
N SER A 309 -2.89 27.70 -9.98
CA SER A 309 -1.86 28.61 -9.51
C SER A 309 -1.04 28.14 -8.31
N GLU A 310 -1.34 27.00 -7.73
CA GLU A 310 -0.63 26.42 -6.59
C GLU A 310 0.17 25.21 -7.06
N PRO A 311 1.51 25.23 -7.01
CA PRO A 311 2.30 24.05 -7.28
C PRO A 311 2.05 23.01 -6.19
N ALA A 312 1.52 21.84 -6.56
CA ALA A 312 1.46 20.72 -5.65
C ALA A 312 2.88 20.35 -5.18
N PRO A 313 3.07 19.97 -3.90
CA PRO A 313 4.36 19.52 -3.42
C PRO A 313 4.87 18.30 -4.20
N ASP A 314 6.18 18.10 -4.19
CA ASP A 314 6.80 16.96 -4.89
C ASP A 314 6.35 15.62 -4.28
N THR A 315 6.09 14.65 -5.15
CA THR A 315 5.83 13.25 -4.84
C THR A 315 6.97 12.41 -5.42
N PHE A 316 7.46 11.46 -4.64
CA PHE A 316 8.40 10.45 -5.12
C PHE A 316 7.60 9.30 -5.76
N VAL A 317 7.67 9.16 -7.08
CA VAL A 317 6.93 8.16 -7.85
C VAL A 317 7.85 7.01 -8.22
N VAL A 318 7.49 5.80 -7.80
CA VAL A 318 8.23 4.59 -8.12
C VAL A 318 7.96 4.18 -9.56
N LEU A 319 9.02 3.92 -10.32
CA LEU A 319 8.94 3.50 -11.73
C LEU A 319 9.35 2.06 -11.94
N ASP A 320 10.34 1.57 -11.17
CA ASP A 320 10.80 0.19 -11.23
C ASP A 320 11.45 -0.25 -9.92
N VAL A 321 11.45 -1.57 -9.68
CA VAL A 321 11.92 -2.19 -8.45
C VAL A 321 12.70 -3.47 -8.74
N ASP A 322 13.50 -3.93 -7.78
CA ASP A 322 14.07 -5.27 -7.76
C ASP A 322 12.95 -6.29 -7.44
N ARG A 323 12.29 -6.76 -8.50
CA ARG A 323 11.14 -7.67 -8.38
C ARG A 323 11.53 -9.04 -7.84
N GLU A 324 12.74 -9.50 -8.15
CA GLU A 324 13.24 -10.81 -7.69
C GLU A 324 13.47 -10.79 -6.18
N ALA A 325 14.16 -9.76 -5.69
CA ALA A 325 14.38 -9.57 -4.26
C ALA A 325 13.06 -9.47 -3.50
N PHE A 326 12.13 -8.64 -3.99
CA PHE A 326 10.81 -8.49 -3.38
C PHE A 326 10.03 -9.81 -3.35
N LEU A 327 9.86 -10.49 -4.50
CA LEU A 327 9.05 -11.71 -4.57
C LEU A 327 9.62 -12.84 -3.71
N THR A 328 10.95 -12.96 -3.68
CA THR A 328 11.63 -13.93 -2.83
C THR A 328 11.31 -13.70 -1.36
N ASP A 329 11.45 -12.46 -0.89
CA ASP A 329 11.17 -12.11 0.51
C ASP A 329 9.67 -12.20 0.83
N PHE A 330 8.82 -11.72 -0.07
CA PHE A 330 7.36 -11.75 0.08
C PHE A 330 6.83 -13.17 0.27
N VAL A 331 7.22 -14.10 -0.61
CA VAL A 331 6.83 -15.51 -0.51
C VAL A 331 7.42 -16.16 0.75
N ARG A 332 8.66 -15.86 1.11
CA ARG A 332 9.30 -16.36 2.33
C ARG A 332 8.50 -15.94 3.57
N VAL A 333 8.17 -14.65 3.71
CA VAL A 333 7.42 -14.13 4.86
C VAL A 333 6.01 -14.72 4.91
N LEU A 334 5.29 -14.74 3.78
CA LEU A 334 3.94 -15.33 3.71
C LEU A 334 3.92 -16.84 3.94
N SER A 335 5.06 -17.51 3.82
CA SER A 335 5.21 -18.91 4.20
C SER A 335 5.25 -19.12 5.73
N GLY A 336 5.28 -18.07 6.53
CA GLY A 336 5.34 -18.13 8.00
C GLY A 336 6.73 -18.48 8.53
N HIS A 337 7.79 -18.04 7.85
CA HIS A 337 9.19 -18.30 8.20
C HIS A 337 9.99 -17.02 8.36
#